data_54458b4e9c44ba4e65fd58462350ecea
#
_entry.id   54458b4e9c44ba4e65fd58462350ecea
#
_cell.length_a   1.000
_cell.length_b   1.000
_cell.length_c   1.000
_cell.angle_alpha   90.00
_cell.angle_beta   90.00
_cell.angle_gamma   90.00
#
_symmetry.space_group_name_H-M   'P 1'
#
loop_
_entity.id
_entity.type
_entity.pdbx_description
1 polymer ?
#
loop_
_entity_poly.entity_id
_entity_poly.type
_entity_poly.pdbx_seq_one_letter_code
_entity_poly.pdbx_strand_id
1 'polypeptide(L)'
;CIRDSPEEQIERQADAENAPVDWGIIAPLAVIIVAIVGWGLLAPESFSGFADAAFGWVINNLGWAFVLGGTAFVVFVLVIACSNFGTIRLGSADERPEFKTTSWIAMMFAAGMGIGLMFYGASEPLAMYRDGVPGHEPREVGTAMSQTMFHWTLHPWAVYAIMGLAIAYSTFRLGRKQLLSSAFIPVSYTH
;
A
#
# COMPACT_ATOMS: atom_id res chain seq x y z
N CYS A 1 -19.33 18.56 3.16
CA CYS A 1 -18.28 18.69 2.13
C CYS A 1 -18.43 20.09 1.54
N ILE A 2 -17.50 20.98 1.86
CA ILE A 2 -17.44 22.30 1.20
C ILE A 2 -16.89 21.98 -0.19
N ARG A 3 -17.74 22.01 -1.19
CA ARG A 3 -17.33 21.97 -2.58
C ARG A 3 -16.74 23.34 -2.83
N ASP A 4 -15.43 23.42 -2.91
CA ASP A 4 -14.74 24.67 -3.26
C ASP A 4 -15.37 25.25 -4.53
N SER A 5 -15.60 26.54 -4.58
CA SER A 5 -16.07 27.20 -5.80
C SER A 5 -15.06 26.96 -6.93
N PRO A 6 -15.48 26.99 -8.19
CA PRO A 6 -14.55 26.84 -9.32
C PRO A 6 -13.37 27.83 -9.25
N GLU A 7 -13.58 29.01 -8.70
CA GLU A 7 -12.55 30.05 -8.49
C GLU A 7 -11.54 29.61 -7.41
N GLU A 8 -11.99 29.09 -6.28
CA GLU A 8 -11.09 28.58 -5.23
C GLU A 8 -10.30 27.35 -5.70
N GLN A 9 -10.88 26.53 -6.58
CA GLN A 9 -10.14 25.39 -7.17
C GLN A 9 -9.04 25.88 -8.11
N ILE A 10 -9.30 26.90 -8.91
CA ILE A 10 -8.32 27.52 -9.81
C ILE A 10 -7.21 28.20 -9.02
N GLU A 11 -7.54 28.97 -7.97
CA GLU A 11 -6.54 29.56 -7.08
C GLU A 11 -5.66 28.52 -6.39
N ARG A 12 -6.24 27.46 -5.85
CA ARG A 12 -5.47 26.36 -5.24
C ARG A 12 -4.58 25.62 -6.24
N GLN A 13 -5.03 25.47 -7.49
CA GLN A 13 -4.20 24.89 -8.54
C GLN A 13 -3.04 25.81 -8.90
N ALA A 14 -3.29 27.11 -9.03
CA ALA A 14 -2.25 28.09 -9.30
C ALA A 14 -1.22 28.17 -8.16
N ASP A 15 -1.68 28.14 -6.91
CA ASP A 15 -0.80 28.10 -5.72
C ASP A 15 0.01 26.81 -5.64
N ALA A 16 -0.56 25.69 -6.02
CA ALA A 16 0.14 24.39 -6.06
C ALA A 16 1.20 24.35 -7.17
N GLU A 17 0.90 24.95 -8.33
CA GLU A 17 1.82 25.02 -9.47
C GLU A 17 3.00 25.96 -9.21
N ASN A 18 2.79 27.02 -8.40
CA ASN A 18 3.82 27.98 -8.00
C ASN A 18 4.46 27.67 -6.63
N ALA A 19 4.10 26.57 -5.99
CA ALA A 19 4.69 26.20 -4.70
C ALA A 19 6.21 26.02 -4.84
N PRO A 20 7.02 26.68 -4.02
CA PRO A 20 8.46 26.54 -4.08
C PRO A 20 8.83 25.08 -3.74
N VAL A 21 9.79 24.56 -4.50
CA VAL A 21 10.34 23.21 -4.27
C VAL A 21 10.99 23.18 -2.89
N ASP A 22 10.55 22.24 -2.04
CA ASP A 22 11.16 22.07 -0.72
C ASP A 22 12.50 21.32 -0.86
N TRP A 23 13.55 22.09 -1.03
CA TRP A 23 14.92 21.55 -1.13
C TRP A 23 15.38 20.85 0.15
N GLY A 24 14.78 21.16 1.30
CA GLY A 24 15.06 20.48 2.56
C GLY A 24 14.65 19.00 2.55
N ILE A 25 13.66 18.64 1.72
CA ILE A 25 13.20 17.27 1.53
C ILE A 25 13.85 16.63 0.28
N ILE A 26 13.84 17.36 -0.83
CA ILE A 26 14.28 16.82 -2.12
C ILE A 26 15.78 16.55 -2.16
N ALA A 27 16.59 17.45 -1.63
CA ALA A 27 18.05 17.28 -1.68
C ALA A 27 18.55 16.05 -0.90
N PRO A 28 18.15 15.81 0.37
CA PRO A 28 18.52 14.58 1.07
C PRO A 28 18.03 13.32 0.38
N LEU A 29 16.78 13.34 -0.14
CA LEU A 29 16.22 12.21 -0.86
C LEU A 29 17.00 11.91 -2.14
N ALA A 30 17.33 12.93 -2.93
CA ALA A 30 18.14 12.77 -4.14
C ALA A 30 19.53 12.21 -3.82
N VAL A 31 20.17 12.69 -2.77
CA VAL A 31 21.49 12.18 -2.33
C VAL A 31 21.41 10.70 -1.96
N ILE A 32 20.38 10.31 -1.20
CA ILE A 32 20.17 8.91 -0.80
C ILE A 32 19.96 8.02 -2.04
N ILE A 33 19.10 8.45 -2.96
CA ILE A 33 18.82 7.69 -4.19
C ILE A 33 20.10 7.54 -5.03
N VAL A 34 20.83 8.64 -5.26
CA VAL A 34 22.07 8.62 -6.04
C VAL A 34 23.11 7.73 -5.37
N ALA A 35 23.24 7.78 -4.04
CA ALA A 35 24.16 6.95 -3.30
C ALA A 35 23.83 5.46 -3.43
N ILE A 36 22.53 5.08 -3.29
CA ILE A 36 22.10 3.67 -3.42
C ILE A 36 22.30 3.18 -4.86
N VAL A 37 21.87 3.96 -5.85
CA VAL A 37 22.04 3.61 -7.26
C VAL A 37 23.53 3.55 -7.62
N GLY A 38 24.32 4.53 -7.20
CA GLY A 38 25.75 4.55 -7.41
C GLY A 38 26.44 3.33 -6.79
N TRP A 39 26.08 2.95 -5.56
CA TRP A 39 26.60 1.74 -4.93
C TRP A 39 26.25 0.48 -5.73
N GLY A 40 24.99 0.31 -6.15
CA GLY A 40 24.58 -0.84 -6.96
C GLY A 40 25.26 -0.93 -8.32
N LEU A 41 25.59 0.22 -8.95
CA LEU A 41 26.29 0.26 -10.24
C LEU A 41 27.80 0.08 -10.12
N LEU A 42 28.43 0.68 -9.10
CA LEU A 42 29.89 0.69 -8.94
C LEU A 42 30.43 -0.54 -8.20
N ALA A 43 29.62 -1.13 -7.31
CA ALA A 43 30.02 -2.29 -6.51
C ALA A 43 28.84 -3.28 -6.34
N PRO A 44 28.36 -3.91 -7.42
CA PRO A 44 27.16 -4.75 -7.40
C PRO A 44 27.26 -5.95 -6.45
N GLU A 45 28.43 -6.57 -6.35
CA GLU A 45 28.65 -7.69 -5.44
C GLU A 45 28.53 -7.27 -3.95
N SER A 46 29.11 -6.12 -3.60
CA SER A 46 29.01 -5.57 -2.25
C SER A 46 27.57 -5.18 -1.91
N PHE A 47 26.86 -4.57 -2.87
CA PHE A 47 25.46 -4.20 -2.71
C PHE A 47 24.55 -5.43 -2.52
N SER A 48 24.74 -6.46 -3.37
CA SER A 48 23.99 -7.72 -3.25
C SER A 48 24.25 -8.41 -1.91
N GLY A 49 25.50 -8.53 -1.50
CA GLY A 49 25.85 -9.13 -0.22
C GLY A 49 25.25 -8.40 0.98
N PHE A 50 25.22 -7.07 0.95
CA PHE A 50 24.54 -6.28 1.98
C PHE A 50 23.02 -6.48 1.94
N ALA A 51 22.42 -6.47 0.76
CA ALA A 51 20.98 -6.65 0.59
C ALA A 51 20.53 -8.03 1.09
N ASP A 52 21.27 -9.10 0.74
CA ASP A 52 20.99 -10.45 1.18
C ASP A 52 21.12 -10.61 2.70
N ALA A 53 22.17 -10.03 3.28
CA ALA A 53 22.37 -10.05 4.73
C ALA A 53 21.27 -9.26 5.47
N ALA A 54 20.92 -8.08 4.98
CA ALA A 54 19.85 -7.26 5.56
C ALA A 54 18.49 -7.95 5.45
N PHE A 55 18.18 -8.51 4.28
CA PHE A 55 16.95 -9.26 4.05
C PHE A 55 16.88 -10.50 4.96
N GLY A 56 17.95 -11.29 5.04
CA GLY A 56 18.02 -12.44 5.92
C GLY A 56 17.84 -12.06 7.39
N TRP A 57 18.44 -10.97 7.83
CA TRP A 57 18.25 -10.47 9.20
C TRP A 57 16.79 -10.09 9.48
N VAL A 58 16.15 -9.36 8.56
CA VAL A 58 14.75 -8.95 8.69
C VAL A 58 13.84 -10.17 8.77
N ILE A 59 13.99 -11.14 7.88
CA ILE A 59 13.15 -12.34 7.86
C ILE A 59 13.34 -13.15 9.15
N ASN A 60 14.57 -13.37 9.57
CA ASN A 60 14.86 -14.20 10.75
C ASN A 60 14.42 -13.55 12.08
N ASN A 61 14.51 -12.22 12.18
CA ASN A 61 14.21 -11.52 13.44
C ASN A 61 12.80 -10.91 13.46
N LEU A 62 12.28 -10.46 12.33
CA LEU A 62 11.00 -9.74 12.24
C LEU A 62 9.92 -10.49 11.48
N GLY A 63 10.20 -11.68 10.93
CA GLY A 63 9.22 -12.46 10.15
C GLY A 63 7.92 -12.69 10.92
N TRP A 64 8.02 -13.03 12.21
CA TRP A 64 6.86 -13.20 13.09
C TRP A 64 6.01 -11.93 13.21
N ALA A 65 6.66 -10.76 13.26
CA ALA A 65 5.98 -9.48 13.40
C ALA A 65 5.18 -9.13 12.14
N PHE A 66 5.71 -9.43 10.95
CA PHE A 66 4.99 -9.26 9.68
C PHE A 66 3.76 -10.15 9.61
N VAL A 67 3.87 -11.44 9.98
CA VAL A 67 2.74 -12.36 10.00
C VAL A 67 1.68 -11.92 11.01
N LEU A 68 2.10 -11.57 12.22
CA LEU A 68 1.21 -11.10 13.27
C LEU A 68 0.52 -9.79 12.88
N GLY A 69 1.30 -8.82 12.35
CA GLY A 69 0.77 -7.54 11.89
C GLY A 69 -0.22 -7.69 10.74
N GLY A 70 0.13 -8.50 9.73
CA GLY A 70 -0.76 -8.81 8.62
C GLY A 70 -2.06 -9.48 9.07
N THR A 71 -1.97 -10.45 9.97
CA THR A 71 -3.17 -11.10 10.56
C THR A 71 -4.00 -10.12 11.38
N ALA A 72 -3.37 -9.26 12.18
CA ALA A 72 -4.08 -8.22 12.92
C ALA A 72 -4.82 -7.25 11.98
N PHE A 73 -4.23 -6.91 10.84
CA PHE A 73 -4.87 -6.10 9.82
C PHE A 73 -6.07 -6.80 9.18
N VAL A 74 -5.99 -8.08 8.89
CA VAL A 74 -7.12 -8.88 8.40
C VAL A 74 -8.26 -8.85 9.41
N VAL A 75 -7.97 -9.14 10.68
CA VAL A 75 -8.99 -9.11 11.74
C VAL A 75 -9.60 -7.72 11.87
N PHE A 76 -8.78 -6.67 11.88
CA PHE A 76 -9.25 -5.29 11.98
C PHE A 76 -10.19 -4.91 10.83
N VAL A 77 -9.83 -5.21 9.59
CA VAL A 77 -10.67 -4.92 8.41
C VAL A 77 -11.99 -5.69 8.48
N LEU A 78 -11.97 -6.96 8.86
CA LEU A 78 -13.17 -7.77 9.02
C LEU A 78 -14.07 -7.24 10.15
N VAL A 79 -13.49 -6.83 11.28
CA VAL A 79 -14.25 -6.21 12.39
C VAL A 79 -14.91 -4.91 11.92
N ILE A 80 -14.20 -4.05 11.20
CA ILE A 80 -14.80 -2.83 10.65
C ILE A 80 -15.93 -3.16 9.68
N ALA A 81 -15.69 -4.07 8.74
CA ALA A 81 -16.68 -4.44 7.72
C ALA A 81 -17.96 -5.04 8.32
N CYS A 82 -17.83 -5.85 9.37
CA CYS A 82 -18.97 -6.52 10.03
C CYS A 82 -19.60 -5.70 11.15
N SER A 83 -19.03 -4.56 11.53
CA SER A 83 -19.54 -3.68 12.59
C SER A 83 -20.36 -2.52 12.02
N ASN A 84 -20.96 -1.73 12.92
CA ASN A 84 -21.68 -0.52 12.54
C ASN A 84 -20.77 0.53 11.86
N PHE A 85 -19.44 0.42 12.00
CA PHE A 85 -18.50 1.28 11.30
C PHE A 85 -18.49 1.06 9.79
N GLY A 86 -18.84 -0.14 9.30
CA GLY A 86 -18.97 -0.44 7.88
C GLY A 86 -20.09 0.34 7.18
N THR A 87 -21.01 0.96 7.93
CA THR A 87 -22.08 1.79 7.39
C THR A 87 -21.73 3.27 7.26
N ILE A 88 -20.55 3.69 7.75
CA ILE A 88 -20.10 5.08 7.69
C ILE A 88 -19.85 5.46 6.24
N ARG A 89 -20.60 6.44 5.74
CA ARG A 89 -20.36 7.01 4.41
C ARG A 89 -19.12 7.92 4.46
N LEU A 90 -18.24 7.75 3.50
CA LEU A 90 -17.03 8.58 3.39
C LEU A 90 -17.36 9.96 2.80
N GLY A 91 -18.29 10.03 1.83
CA GLY A 91 -18.81 11.28 1.26
C GLY A 91 -19.96 11.91 2.04
N SER A 92 -20.61 12.91 1.46
CA SER A 92 -21.80 13.55 2.04
C SER A 92 -23.00 12.58 2.03
N ALA A 93 -23.99 12.82 2.92
CA ALA A 93 -25.15 11.95 3.06
C ALA A 93 -26.00 11.87 1.78
N ASP A 94 -26.04 12.95 1.01
CA ASP A 94 -26.83 13.11 -0.22
C ASP A 94 -26.05 12.82 -1.50
N GLU A 95 -24.77 12.48 -1.38
CA GLU A 95 -23.90 12.22 -2.52
C GLU A 95 -24.25 10.89 -3.17
N ARG A 96 -24.44 10.95 -4.49
CA ARG A 96 -24.70 9.75 -5.30
C ARG A 96 -23.37 9.15 -5.78
N PRO A 97 -23.32 7.82 -5.99
CA PRO A 97 -22.14 7.19 -6.58
C PRO A 97 -21.81 7.83 -7.93
N GLU A 98 -20.57 8.28 -8.10
CA GLU A 98 -20.07 8.91 -9.33
C GLU A 98 -19.98 7.91 -10.47
N PHE A 99 -19.62 6.66 -10.15
CA PHE A 99 -19.44 5.59 -11.14
C PHE A 99 -20.53 4.52 -11.04
N LYS A 100 -20.87 3.91 -12.19
CA LYS A 100 -21.68 2.70 -12.19
C LYS A 100 -20.93 1.56 -11.49
N THR A 101 -21.66 0.66 -10.83
CA THR A 101 -21.09 -0.48 -10.11
C THR A 101 -20.11 -1.31 -10.97
N THR A 102 -20.43 -1.53 -12.23
CA THR A 102 -19.57 -2.27 -13.17
C THR A 102 -18.24 -1.55 -13.43
N SER A 103 -18.29 -0.22 -13.63
CA SER A 103 -17.08 0.60 -13.81
C SER A 103 -16.23 0.62 -12.55
N TRP A 104 -16.88 0.74 -11.39
CA TRP A 104 -16.21 0.70 -10.09
C TRP A 104 -15.49 -0.65 -9.86
N ILE A 105 -16.18 -1.78 -10.13
CA ILE A 105 -15.58 -3.11 -10.03
C ILE A 105 -14.39 -3.24 -10.99
N ALA A 106 -14.53 -2.76 -12.24
CA ALA A 106 -13.45 -2.82 -13.23
C ALA A 106 -12.23 -2.01 -12.80
N MET A 107 -12.41 -0.80 -12.20
CA MET A 107 -11.32 0.02 -11.68
C MET A 107 -10.62 -0.65 -10.49
N MET A 108 -11.39 -1.23 -9.56
CA MET A 108 -10.83 -1.96 -8.41
C MET A 108 -10.03 -3.17 -8.87
N PHE A 109 -10.58 -3.92 -9.83
CA PHE A 109 -9.90 -5.08 -10.41
C PHE A 109 -8.63 -4.68 -11.16
N ALA A 110 -8.66 -3.63 -11.97
CA ALA A 110 -7.50 -3.15 -12.72
C ALA A 110 -6.39 -2.64 -11.79
N ALA A 111 -6.75 -1.94 -10.73
CA ALA A 111 -5.77 -1.44 -9.75
C ALA A 111 -5.10 -2.57 -8.96
N GLY A 112 -5.86 -3.63 -8.60
CA GLY A 112 -5.37 -4.71 -7.77
C GLY A 112 -4.74 -5.87 -8.54
N MET A 113 -5.25 -6.15 -9.75
CA MET A 113 -4.91 -7.33 -10.56
C MET A 113 -4.07 -7.00 -11.80
N GLY A 114 -3.30 -5.92 -11.76
CA GLY A 114 -2.48 -5.48 -12.88
C GLY A 114 -1.30 -6.40 -13.17
N ILE A 115 -0.19 -5.80 -13.58
CA ILE A 115 1.06 -6.49 -13.99
C ILE A 115 1.53 -7.51 -12.95
N GLY A 116 1.39 -7.22 -11.66
CA GLY A 116 1.79 -8.13 -10.58
C GLY A 116 1.18 -9.52 -10.73
N LEU A 117 -0.15 -9.62 -10.85
CA LEU A 117 -0.80 -10.90 -10.98
C LEU A 117 -0.48 -11.59 -12.32
N MET A 118 -0.36 -10.83 -13.41
CA MET A 118 -0.01 -11.40 -14.71
C MET A 118 1.35 -12.11 -14.70
N PHE A 119 2.35 -11.53 -14.04
CA PHE A 119 3.69 -12.12 -13.95
C PHE A 119 3.78 -13.15 -12.82
N TYR A 120 3.34 -12.80 -11.61
CA TYR A 120 3.53 -13.64 -10.42
C TYR A 120 2.49 -14.75 -10.28
N GLY A 121 1.31 -14.63 -10.89
CA GLY A 121 0.28 -15.67 -10.84
C GLY A 121 0.73 -17.02 -11.39
N ALA A 122 1.66 -17.03 -12.35
CA ALA A 122 2.27 -18.26 -12.86
C ALA A 122 3.68 -18.50 -12.28
N SER A 123 4.52 -17.46 -12.18
CA SER A 123 5.92 -17.61 -11.79
C SER A 123 6.08 -17.97 -10.31
N GLU A 124 5.26 -17.43 -9.42
CA GLU A 124 5.38 -17.67 -7.99
C GLU A 124 5.06 -19.12 -7.59
N PRO A 125 3.91 -19.72 -7.98
CA PRO A 125 3.66 -21.12 -7.66
C PRO A 125 4.69 -22.06 -8.27
N LEU A 126 5.24 -21.74 -9.46
CA LEU A 126 6.28 -22.54 -10.08
C LEU A 126 7.62 -22.42 -9.32
N ALA A 127 7.98 -21.21 -8.88
CA ALA A 127 9.17 -21.00 -8.06
C ALA A 127 9.05 -21.76 -6.73
N MET A 128 7.93 -21.62 -6.02
CA MET A 128 7.70 -22.34 -4.75
C MET A 128 7.65 -23.87 -4.93
N TYR A 129 7.15 -24.34 -6.06
CA TYR A 129 7.19 -25.76 -6.38
C TYR A 129 8.62 -26.25 -6.64
N ARG A 130 9.42 -25.48 -7.37
CA ARG A 130 10.80 -25.83 -7.71
C ARG A 130 11.74 -25.75 -6.50
N ASP A 131 11.67 -24.66 -5.75
CA ASP A 131 12.66 -24.30 -4.73
C ASP A 131 12.23 -24.75 -3.32
N GLY A 132 10.95 -25.09 -3.15
CA GLY A 132 10.34 -25.40 -1.85
C GLY A 132 9.86 -24.17 -1.10
N VAL A 133 9.14 -24.43 -0.03
CA VAL A 133 8.68 -23.41 0.94
C VAL A 133 9.36 -23.71 2.26
N PRO A 134 9.75 -22.73 3.08
CA PRO A 134 10.40 -22.98 4.36
C PRO A 134 9.63 -23.99 5.22
N GLY A 135 10.33 -25.09 5.62
CA GLY A 135 9.74 -26.18 6.39
C GLY A 135 9.04 -27.28 5.58
N HIS A 136 9.06 -27.20 4.26
CA HIS A 136 8.47 -28.19 3.36
C HIS A 136 9.45 -28.59 2.26
N GLU A 137 9.28 -29.80 1.74
CA GLU A 137 10.10 -30.33 0.66
C GLU A 137 9.75 -29.67 -0.69
N PRO A 138 10.73 -29.50 -1.60
CA PRO A 138 10.45 -29.09 -2.96
C PRO A 138 9.52 -30.06 -3.68
N ARG A 139 8.80 -29.59 -4.69
CA ARG A 139 7.88 -30.34 -5.55
C ARG A 139 6.57 -30.77 -4.90
N GLU A 140 6.20 -30.18 -3.79
CA GLU A 140 4.88 -30.32 -3.19
C GLU A 140 3.90 -29.30 -3.79
N VAL A 141 3.02 -29.74 -4.70
CA VAL A 141 2.04 -28.87 -5.39
C VAL A 141 1.11 -28.17 -4.40
N GLY A 142 0.59 -28.93 -3.43
CA GLY A 142 -0.35 -28.38 -2.44
C GLY A 142 0.26 -27.26 -1.62
N THR A 143 1.48 -27.43 -1.14
CA THR A 143 2.23 -26.45 -0.36
C THR A 143 2.56 -25.21 -1.20
N ALA A 144 3.06 -25.39 -2.44
CA ALA A 144 3.35 -24.29 -3.34
C ALA A 144 2.10 -23.44 -3.64
N MET A 145 0.97 -24.08 -3.93
CA MET A 145 -0.28 -23.39 -4.20
C MET A 145 -0.84 -22.68 -2.95
N SER A 146 -0.83 -23.33 -1.79
CA SER A 146 -1.35 -22.71 -0.57
C SER A 146 -0.53 -21.49 -0.15
N GLN A 147 0.79 -21.53 -0.31
CA GLN A 147 1.66 -20.40 -0.02
C GLN A 147 1.43 -19.25 -1.01
N THR A 148 1.30 -19.55 -2.30
CA THR A 148 0.95 -18.55 -3.32
C THR A 148 -0.39 -17.90 -2.98
N MET A 149 -1.40 -18.69 -2.63
CA MET A 149 -2.70 -18.14 -2.23
C MET A 149 -2.60 -17.28 -0.97
N PHE A 150 -1.77 -17.65 -0.01
CA PHE A 150 -1.53 -16.84 1.18
C PHE A 150 -0.95 -15.47 0.83
N HIS A 151 -0.01 -15.43 -0.12
CA HIS A 151 0.61 -14.17 -0.58
C HIS A 151 -0.36 -13.26 -1.35
N TRP A 152 -1.39 -13.81 -2.01
CA TRP A 152 -2.26 -13.06 -2.92
C TRP A 152 -3.71 -12.90 -2.44
N THR A 153 -4.06 -13.40 -1.25
CA THR A 153 -5.43 -13.31 -0.72
C THR A 153 -5.55 -12.28 0.40
N LEU A 154 -6.03 -12.67 1.56
CA LEU A 154 -6.50 -11.77 2.60
C LEU A 154 -5.44 -10.80 3.16
N HIS A 155 -4.22 -11.26 3.38
CA HIS A 155 -3.19 -10.48 4.07
C HIS A 155 -2.74 -9.23 3.29
N PRO A 156 -2.29 -9.34 2.02
CA PRO A 156 -1.93 -8.14 1.27
C PRO A 156 -3.11 -7.19 1.06
N TRP A 157 -4.29 -7.74 0.79
CA TRP A 157 -5.48 -6.91 0.62
C TRP A 157 -5.90 -6.19 1.89
N ALA A 158 -5.69 -6.77 3.06
CA ALA A 158 -5.93 -6.08 4.33
C ALA A 158 -4.98 -4.90 4.53
N VAL A 159 -3.70 -5.03 4.14
CA VAL A 159 -2.73 -3.93 4.19
C VAL A 159 -3.17 -2.78 3.27
N TYR A 160 -3.56 -3.08 2.02
CA TYR A 160 -4.10 -2.08 1.10
C TYR A 160 -5.37 -1.44 1.63
N ALA A 161 -6.29 -2.24 2.18
CA ALA A 161 -7.56 -1.74 2.71
C ALA A 161 -7.36 -0.77 3.88
N ILE A 162 -6.47 -1.05 4.81
CA ILE A 162 -6.16 -0.15 5.93
C ILE A 162 -5.59 1.17 5.43
N MET A 163 -4.63 1.11 4.53
CA MET A 163 -4.03 2.31 3.96
C MET A 163 -5.07 3.14 3.18
N GLY A 164 -5.86 2.49 2.34
CA GLY A 164 -6.94 3.13 1.60
C GLY A 164 -7.99 3.75 2.50
N LEU A 165 -8.42 3.04 3.55
CA LEU A 165 -9.38 3.55 4.54
C LEU A 165 -8.82 4.73 5.34
N ALA A 166 -7.55 4.70 5.75
CA ALA A 166 -6.91 5.79 6.47
C ALA A 166 -6.86 7.08 5.63
N ILE A 167 -6.46 6.97 4.36
CA ILE A 167 -6.43 8.11 3.44
C ILE A 167 -7.85 8.60 3.15
N ALA A 168 -8.77 7.69 2.83
CA ALA A 168 -10.15 8.04 2.50
C ALA A 168 -10.85 8.71 3.69
N TYR A 169 -10.73 8.17 4.89
CA TYR A 169 -11.30 8.78 6.09
C TYR A 169 -10.69 10.17 6.37
N SER A 170 -9.37 10.28 6.28
CA SER A 170 -8.66 11.55 6.46
C SER A 170 -9.13 12.62 5.46
N THR A 171 -9.31 12.23 4.20
CA THR A 171 -9.72 13.16 3.13
C THR A 171 -11.20 13.50 3.20
N PHE A 172 -12.07 12.48 3.20
CA PHE A 172 -13.51 12.70 3.01
C PHE A 172 -14.27 13.03 4.30
N ARG A 173 -13.75 12.59 5.46
CA ARG A 173 -14.40 12.86 6.76
C ARG A 173 -13.74 13.96 7.56
N LEU A 174 -12.40 14.10 7.47
CA LEU A 174 -11.66 15.13 8.20
C LEU A 174 -11.31 16.34 7.33
N GLY A 175 -11.63 16.32 6.02
CA GLY A 175 -11.39 17.44 5.11
C GLY A 175 -9.91 17.75 4.84
N ARG A 176 -9.03 16.76 5.06
CA ARG A 176 -7.58 16.93 4.88
C ARG A 176 -7.17 16.70 3.42
N LYS A 177 -5.96 17.15 3.06
CA LYS A 177 -5.39 16.87 1.73
C LYS A 177 -5.24 15.36 1.53
N GLN A 178 -5.46 14.90 0.30
CA GLN A 178 -5.31 13.48 -0.06
C GLN A 178 -3.83 13.08 -0.16
N LEU A 179 -3.16 13.10 0.99
CA LEU A 179 -1.76 12.73 1.14
C LEU A 179 -1.65 11.66 2.22
N LEU A 180 -0.69 10.75 2.06
CA LEU A 180 -0.40 9.73 3.06
C LEU A 180 -0.04 10.37 4.41
N SER A 181 0.76 11.42 4.40
CA SER A 181 1.12 12.19 5.61
C SER A 181 -0.08 12.75 6.37
N SER A 182 -1.16 13.09 5.66
CA SER A 182 -2.37 13.62 6.28
C SER A 182 -3.08 12.62 7.18
N ALA A 183 -2.92 11.31 6.94
CA ALA A 183 -3.47 10.26 7.77
C ALA A 183 -2.79 10.18 9.16
N PHE A 184 -1.54 10.65 9.25
CA PHE A 184 -0.75 10.63 10.49
C PHE A 184 -0.83 11.93 11.31
N ILE A 185 -1.55 12.94 10.84
CA ILE A 185 -1.74 14.18 11.61
C ILE A 185 -2.63 13.88 12.82
N PRO A 186 -2.17 14.11 14.07
CA PRO A 186 -2.99 13.87 15.25
C PRO A 186 -4.30 14.67 15.22
N VAL A 187 -5.37 14.08 15.70
CA VAL A 187 -6.70 14.72 15.74
C VAL A 187 -6.70 15.94 16.69
N SER A 188 -5.77 16.00 17.64
CA SER A 188 -5.64 17.10 18.61
C SER A 188 -5.27 18.45 18.00
N TYR A 189 -4.84 18.53 16.76
CA TYR A 189 -4.55 19.80 16.07
C TYR A 189 -5.75 20.39 15.30
N THR A 190 -6.93 19.82 15.47
CA THR A 190 -8.17 20.30 14.81
C THR A 190 -8.95 21.34 15.64
N HIS A 191 -8.33 21.93 16.66
CA HIS A 191 -8.93 23.02 17.45
C HIS A 191 -8.18 24.33 17.30
#